data_897ed5939278f405b41bb5a6a949b466
#
_entry.id   897ed5939278f405b41bb5a6a949b466
#
_cell.length_a   1.000
_cell.length_b   1.000
_cell.length_c   1.000
_cell.angle_alpha   90.00
_cell.angle_beta   90.00
_cell.angle_gamma   90.00
#
_symmetry.space_group_name_H-M   'P 1'
#
loop_
_entity.id
_entity.type
_entity.pdbx_description
1 polymer ?
#
loop_
_entity_poly.entity_id
_entity_poly.type
_entity_poly.pdbx_seq_one_letter_code
_entity_poly.pdbx_strand_id
1 'polypeptide(L)'
;MHTSELTIYRNISSTRPERTVRDLAWPDLMSIIAPVAGPVLCAHKKNLPYFTPGMLRDDVPLSGKTLARARERRETEVGAMRSAAHMTDTTFIVFEFDGLTQGQLKTIGSQVLGKGRAGLIYTTHSFGRTDRPGIRVRLILPVDLRLDANAYRTAHEAMNAVLFSGLADRTGKSLCQQQAIFGVHPKRAHLAKCWRHEGTVFGLLGFLAQHGGAVVQTREHSKAQQQATTSGITVNDLPSLARIEQAVPHLYAGSYRDWSVGLQAFKALSSYFPKDRLRQMAIQFGETSPSDSTRAQAAATDPRYDPGHIFDSSSPIMPPDAAAGVLLGMAKQRAVAVVEASRGCRTATTEARGAALYLAAHHRRTWNELTGKLGGNR
;
A
#
# COMPACT_ATOMS: atom_id res chain seq x y z
N MET A 1 34.13 10.30 2.43
CA MET A 1 33.44 9.01 2.63
C MET A 1 31.94 9.27 2.65
N HIS A 2 31.17 8.42 1.99
CA HIS A 2 29.72 8.51 2.02
C HIS A 2 29.24 7.86 3.32
N THR A 3 28.61 8.66 4.20
CA THR A 3 28.06 8.18 5.47
C THR A 3 26.56 8.27 5.47
N SER A 4 25.91 7.38 6.20
CA SER A 4 24.48 7.26 6.33
C SER A 4 24.05 7.32 7.79
N GLU A 5 22.81 7.63 8.01
CA GLU A 5 22.19 7.71 9.32
C GLU A 5 20.97 6.80 9.37
N LEU A 6 20.71 6.19 10.53
CA LEU A 6 19.67 5.19 10.70
C LEU A 6 19.00 5.33 12.06
N THR A 7 17.68 5.35 12.07
CA THR A 7 16.91 5.28 13.32
C THR A 7 16.28 3.90 13.48
N ILE A 8 16.50 3.27 14.63
CA ILE A 8 16.07 1.90 14.94
C ILE A 8 14.96 1.95 15.98
N TYR A 9 13.97 1.08 15.79
CA TYR A 9 12.81 0.89 16.65
C TYR A 9 12.73 -0.56 17.11
N ARG A 10 12.34 -0.78 18.35
CA ARG A 10 12.20 -2.11 18.92
C ARG A 10 11.20 -3.00 18.17
N ASN A 11 10.12 -2.41 17.66
CA ASN A 11 9.08 -3.12 16.94
C ASN A 11 8.22 -2.15 16.08
N ILE A 12 7.28 -2.66 15.30
CA ILE A 12 6.43 -1.86 14.41
C ILE A 12 5.55 -0.84 15.15
N SER A 13 5.16 -1.13 16.37
CA SER A 13 4.28 -0.25 17.18
C SER A 13 5.04 0.89 17.85
N SER A 14 6.38 0.81 17.87
CA SER A 14 7.21 1.85 18.49
C SER A 14 7.12 3.15 17.70
N THR A 15 6.75 4.23 18.37
CA THR A 15 6.73 5.59 17.84
C THR A 15 8.01 6.34 18.19
N ARG A 16 8.64 5.96 19.29
CA ARG A 16 9.93 6.48 19.75
C ARG A 16 11.06 5.60 19.27
N PRO A 17 12.21 6.18 18.93
CA PRO A 17 13.39 5.40 18.58
C PRO A 17 13.92 4.64 19.81
N GLU A 18 14.48 3.46 19.57
CA GLU A 18 15.32 2.76 20.52
C GLU A 18 16.73 3.34 20.51
N ARG A 19 17.23 3.58 19.30
CA ARG A 19 18.51 4.27 19.08
C ARG A 19 18.58 4.90 17.70
N THR A 20 19.41 5.91 17.57
CA THR A 20 19.84 6.50 16.29
C THR A 20 21.33 6.27 16.12
N VAL A 21 21.73 5.82 14.93
CA VAL A 21 23.13 5.58 14.59
C VAL A 21 23.52 6.55 13.49
N ARG A 22 24.67 7.21 13.67
CA ARG A 22 25.18 8.27 12.77
C ARG A 22 26.46 7.79 12.10
N ASP A 23 26.83 8.49 11.06
CA ASP A 23 28.11 8.34 10.36
C ASP A 23 28.47 6.91 9.96
N LEU A 24 27.44 6.13 9.60
CA LEU A 24 27.61 4.75 9.19
C LEU A 24 28.22 4.67 7.79
N ALA A 25 29.35 3.98 7.66
CA ALA A 25 29.80 3.50 6.37
C ALA A 25 28.81 2.47 5.80
N TRP A 26 28.78 2.31 4.50
CA TRP A 26 27.81 1.40 3.85
C TRP A 26 27.90 -0.05 4.37
N PRO A 27 29.09 -0.68 4.57
CA PRO A 27 29.18 -2.03 5.14
C PRO A 27 28.58 -2.14 6.54
N ASP A 28 28.77 -1.11 7.38
CA ASP A 28 28.22 -1.08 8.75
C ASP A 28 26.70 -0.98 8.74
N LEU A 29 26.14 -0.11 7.88
CA LEU A 29 24.73 0.02 7.70
C LEU A 29 24.09 -1.30 7.22
N MET A 30 24.71 -1.98 6.25
CA MET A 30 24.27 -3.30 5.80
C MET A 30 24.29 -4.32 6.95
N SER A 31 25.31 -4.28 7.80
CA SER A 31 25.46 -5.22 8.92
C SER A 31 24.42 -5.01 10.02
N ILE A 32 23.97 -3.77 10.23
CA ILE A 32 22.89 -3.46 11.17
C ILE A 32 21.55 -3.92 10.60
N ILE A 33 21.27 -3.62 9.34
CA ILE A 33 19.96 -3.96 8.72
C ILE A 33 19.84 -5.45 8.44
N ALA A 34 20.91 -6.07 7.99
CA ALA A 34 21.00 -7.51 7.73
C ALA A 34 22.23 -8.07 8.44
N PRO A 35 22.11 -8.58 9.67
CA PRO A 35 23.24 -9.10 10.43
C PRO A 35 24.02 -10.17 9.68
N VAL A 36 25.35 -10.16 9.81
CA VAL A 36 26.24 -11.12 9.13
C VAL A 36 25.98 -12.54 9.63
N ALA A 37 25.62 -12.68 10.90
CA ALA A 37 25.26 -13.97 11.51
C ALA A 37 23.98 -14.61 10.94
N GLY A 38 23.24 -13.89 10.11
CA GLY A 38 22.02 -14.36 9.48
C GLY A 38 20.76 -13.58 9.89
N PRO A 39 19.59 -14.04 9.45
CA PRO A 39 18.33 -13.34 9.75
C PRO A 39 17.93 -13.43 11.22
N VAL A 40 17.29 -12.40 11.73
CA VAL A 40 16.65 -12.44 13.04
C VAL A 40 15.45 -13.40 12.99
N LEU A 41 15.50 -14.46 13.81
CA LEU A 41 14.42 -15.44 13.91
C LEU A 41 13.30 -14.90 14.78
N CYS A 42 12.12 -14.72 14.21
CA CYS A 42 10.98 -14.17 14.93
C CYS A 42 9.66 -14.77 14.42
N ALA A 43 8.82 -15.31 15.29
CA ALA A 43 7.55 -15.90 14.91
C ALA A 43 6.55 -14.86 14.39
N HIS A 44 6.57 -13.64 14.93
CA HIS A 44 5.65 -12.57 14.58
C HIS A 44 6.38 -11.38 13.98
N LYS A 45 6.08 -11.04 12.71
CA LYS A 45 6.67 -9.89 12.01
C LYS A 45 6.67 -8.61 12.85
N LYS A 46 5.59 -8.36 13.59
CA LYS A 46 5.43 -7.15 14.41
C LYS A 46 6.45 -7.00 15.55
N ASN A 47 7.07 -8.09 15.96
CA ASN A 47 8.07 -8.10 17.05
C ASN A 47 9.52 -7.99 16.56
N LEU A 48 9.73 -7.95 15.23
CA LEU A 48 11.05 -7.66 14.68
C LEU A 48 11.46 -6.23 15.02
N PRO A 49 12.75 -5.93 15.11
CA PRO A 49 13.24 -4.57 15.02
C PRO A 49 12.93 -3.95 13.66
N TYR A 50 12.68 -2.65 13.66
CA TYR A 50 12.40 -1.85 12.48
C TYR A 50 13.38 -0.69 12.39
N PHE A 51 13.54 -0.14 11.20
CA PHE A 51 14.29 1.07 10.99
C PHE A 51 13.52 2.06 10.10
N THR A 52 13.92 3.33 10.17
CA THR A 52 13.62 4.33 9.15
C THR A 52 14.92 4.88 8.60
N PRO A 53 14.99 5.22 7.30
CA PRO A 53 16.13 5.95 6.75
C PRO A 53 16.25 7.32 7.43
N GLY A 54 17.48 7.74 7.72
CA GLY A 54 17.74 9.03 8.37
C GLY A 54 17.51 9.04 9.88
N MET A 55 17.67 10.22 10.47
CA MET A 55 17.49 10.47 11.90
C MET A 55 16.15 11.12 12.20
N LEU A 56 15.74 11.01 13.45
CA LEU A 56 14.68 11.84 14.00
C LEU A 56 15.27 13.07 14.71
N ARG A 57 14.68 14.21 14.44
CA ARG A 57 14.95 15.47 15.14
C ARG A 57 14.20 15.48 16.48
N ASP A 58 14.88 15.90 17.52
CA ASP A 58 14.32 16.11 18.86
C ASP A 58 14.05 17.59 19.19
N ASP A 59 14.57 18.49 18.35
CA ASP A 59 14.39 19.94 18.43
C ASP A 59 13.06 20.44 17.85
N VAL A 60 12.30 19.56 17.17
CA VAL A 60 10.99 19.90 16.60
C VAL A 60 9.88 19.57 17.60
N PRO A 61 9.08 20.55 18.04
CA PRO A 61 7.95 20.31 18.93
C PRO A 61 6.93 19.34 18.30
N LEU A 62 6.35 18.49 19.13
CA LEU A 62 5.23 17.66 18.69
C LEU A 62 4.03 18.58 18.38
N SER A 63 3.35 18.33 17.27
CA SER A 63 2.19 19.10 16.83
C SER A 63 1.14 18.21 16.16
N GLY A 64 -0.08 18.73 16.06
CA GLY A 64 -1.17 18.05 15.35
C GLY A 64 -1.36 16.60 15.77
N LYS A 65 -1.44 15.68 14.79
CA LYS A 65 -1.66 14.25 15.02
C LYS A 65 -0.56 13.59 15.86
N THR A 66 0.66 14.10 15.82
CA THR A 66 1.78 13.54 16.58
C THR A 66 1.63 13.83 18.06
N LEU A 67 1.27 15.05 18.40
CA LEU A 67 0.98 15.48 19.77
C LEU A 67 -0.25 14.74 20.32
N ALA A 68 -1.33 14.66 19.55
CA ALA A 68 -2.53 13.92 19.93
C ALA A 68 -2.23 12.44 20.28
N ARG A 69 -1.41 11.78 19.46
CA ARG A 69 -0.98 10.38 19.73
C ARG A 69 -0.11 10.24 20.96
N ALA A 70 0.78 11.19 21.24
CA ALA A 70 1.60 11.20 22.46
C ALA A 70 0.70 11.29 23.69
N ARG A 71 -0.28 12.20 23.68
CA ARG A 71 -1.28 12.36 24.74
C ARG A 71 -2.13 11.11 24.95
N GLU A 72 -2.68 10.55 23.87
CA GLU A 72 -3.47 9.31 23.89
C GLU A 72 -2.70 8.14 24.55
N ARG A 73 -1.40 8.04 24.26
CA ARG A 73 -0.53 6.99 24.79
C ARG A 73 0.11 7.33 26.13
N ARG A 74 -0.18 8.51 26.70
CA ARG A 74 0.47 9.04 27.90
C ARG A 74 2.00 9.07 27.77
N GLU A 75 2.49 9.30 26.57
CA GLU A 75 3.92 9.46 26.26
C GLU A 75 4.34 10.92 26.48
N THR A 76 5.64 11.14 26.61
CA THR A 76 6.23 12.49 26.70
C THR A 76 5.83 13.31 25.46
N GLU A 77 5.36 14.55 25.67
CA GLU A 77 4.96 15.46 24.59
C GLU A 77 6.15 16.16 23.92
N VAL A 78 7.36 15.83 24.32
CA VAL A 78 8.63 16.38 23.79
C VAL A 78 9.53 15.28 23.28
N GLY A 79 10.52 15.66 22.47
CA GLY A 79 11.56 14.79 21.92
C GLY A 79 11.15 14.07 20.64
N ALA A 80 12.06 13.27 20.10
CA ALA A 80 11.94 12.63 18.80
C ALA A 80 10.77 11.65 18.74
N MET A 81 9.91 11.81 17.73
CA MET A 81 8.82 10.89 17.41
C MET A 81 8.74 10.65 15.92
N ARG A 82 8.44 9.42 15.52
CA ARG A 82 8.32 9.03 14.11
C ARG A 82 7.21 9.78 13.39
N SER A 83 7.60 10.79 12.65
CA SER A 83 6.74 11.52 11.71
C SER A 83 7.59 12.18 10.62
N ALA A 84 6.98 12.52 9.50
CA ALA A 84 7.69 13.18 8.40
C ALA A 84 8.32 14.53 8.81
N ALA A 85 7.68 15.27 9.72
CA ALA A 85 8.18 16.55 10.22
C ALA A 85 9.44 16.40 11.08
N HIS A 86 9.62 15.25 11.74
CA HIS A 86 10.78 14.97 12.60
C HIS A 86 11.90 14.22 11.87
N MET A 87 11.67 13.76 10.66
CA MET A 87 12.74 13.11 9.88
C MET A 87 13.68 14.18 9.31
N THR A 88 14.97 13.89 9.41
CA THR A 88 16.00 14.63 8.68
C THR A 88 16.08 14.12 7.24
N ASP A 89 17.24 14.20 6.64
CA ASP A 89 17.54 13.62 5.34
C ASP A 89 18.09 12.20 5.45
N THR A 90 18.24 11.56 4.31
CA THR A 90 18.87 10.25 4.16
C THR A 90 19.77 10.21 2.92
N THR A 91 20.71 9.27 2.91
CA THR A 91 21.60 9.00 1.79
C THR A 91 21.37 7.62 1.18
N PHE A 92 20.22 7.00 1.45
CA PHE A 92 19.82 5.74 0.81
C PHE A 92 18.30 5.66 0.63
N ILE A 93 17.87 4.88 -0.34
CA ILE A 93 16.45 4.66 -0.67
C ILE A 93 16.10 3.19 -0.42
N VAL A 94 14.90 2.95 0.09
CA VAL A 94 14.38 1.62 0.39
C VAL A 94 13.19 1.30 -0.49
N PHE A 95 13.25 0.16 -1.19
CA PHE A 95 12.14 -0.37 -1.98
C PHE A 95 11.66 -1.69 -1.40
N GLU A 96 10.38 -1.88 -1.25
CA GLU A 96 9.76 -3.17 -0.91
C GLU A 96 9.06 -3.73 -2.13
N PHE A 97 9.29 -5.00 -2.43
CA PHE A 97 8.67 -5.70 -3.55
C PHE A 97 7.91 -6.91 -3.01
N ASP A 98 6.66 -6.99 -3.40
CA ASP A 98 5.74 -8.05 -2.98
C ASP A 98 5.25 -8.84 -4.20
N GLY A 99 5.47 -10.17 -4.20
CA GLY A 99 4.93 -11.05 -5.22
C GLY A 99 5.72 -11.10 -6.53
N LEU A 100 7.03 -10.82 -6.51
CA LEU A 100 7.87 -10.92 -7.71
C LEU A 100 7.98 -12.36 -8.22
N THR A 101 8.13 -12.48 -9.54
CA THR A 101 8.65 -13.69 -10.17
C THR A 101 10.18 -13.75 -10.07
N GLN A 102 10.76 -14.92 -10.30
CA GLN A 102 12.21 -15.09 -10.34
C GLN A 102 12.87 -14.22 -11.43
N GLY A 103 12.22 -14.10 -12.59
CA GLY A 103 12.70 -13.26 -13.70
C GLY A 103 12.73 -11.78 -13.31
N GLN A 104 11.67 -11.27 -12.68
CA GLN A 104 11.60 -9.89 -12.19
C GLN A 104 12.69 -9.59 -11.15
N LEU A 105 12.91 -10.49 -10.18
CA LEU A 105 13.98 -10.33 -9.20
C LEU A 105 15.36 -10.27 -9.87
N LYS A 106 15.62 -11.15 -10.85
CA LYS A 106 16.88 -11.14 -11.61
C LYS A 106 17.06 -9.82 -12.38
N THR A 107 16.01 -9.33 -13.02
CA THR A 107 16.04 -8.05 -13.75
C THR A 107 16.33 -6.89 -12.80
N ILE A 108 15.62 -6.79 -11.67
CA ILE A 108 15.86 -5.75 -10.65
C ILE A 108 17.31 -5.81 -10.17
N GLY A 109 17.80 -7.00 -9.80
CA GLY A 109 19.19 -7.19 -9.36
C GLY A 109 20.21 -6.74 -10.40
N SER A 110 20.05 -7.12 -11.67
CA SER A 110 20.95 -6.73 -12.74
C SER A 110 20.93 -5.23 -13.05
N GLN A 111 19.76 -4.59 -13.01
CA GLN A 111 19.61 -3.16 -13.27
C GLN A 111 20.28 -2.28 -12.21
N VAL A 112 20.19 -2.66 -10.95
CA VAL A 112 20.67 -1.81 -9.84
C VAL A 112 22.01 -2.24 -9.25
N LEU A 113 22.37 -3.53 -9.29
CA LEU A 113 23.59 -4.08 -8.70
C LEU A 113 24.59 -4.60 -9.74
N GLY A 114 24.12 -4.93 -10.94
CA GLY A 114 24.92 -5.58 -11.99
C GLY A 114 26.06 -4.76 -12.60
N LYS A 115 26.27 -3.52 -12.15
CA LYS A 115 27.33 -2.61 -12.63
C LYS A 115 28.34 -2.25 -11.53
N GLY A 116 28.58 -3.15 -10.57
CA GLY A 116 29.49 -2.87 -9.44
C GLY A 116 28.97 -1.79 -8.50
N ARG A 117 27.65 -1.66 -8.38
CA ARG A 117 27.02 -0.71 -7.47
C ARG A 117 26.81 -1.31 -6.10
N ALA A 118 26.91 -0.45 -5.09
CA ALA A 118 26.56 -0.80 -3.73
C ALA A 118 25.04 -1.02 -3.59
N GLY A 119 24.67 -2.02 -2.80
CA GLY A 119 23.25 -2.29 -2.51
C GLY A 119 23.06 -3.50 -1.61
N LEU A 120 21.89 -3.60 -1.01
CA LEU A 120 21.48 -4.69 -0.15
C LEU A 120 20.11 -5.19 -0.59
N ILE A 121 20.00 -6.48 -0.91
CA ILE A 121 18.70 -7.13 -1.14
C ILE A 121 18.55 -8.24 -0.10
N TYR A 122 17.36 -8.33 0.53
CA TYR A 122 17.04 -9.43 1.42
C TYR A 122 15.57 -9.82 1.34
N THR A 123 15.29 -11.11 1.58
CA THR A 123 13.93 -11.63 1.66
C THR A 123 13.21 -11.11 2.90
N THR A 124 11.94 -10.72 2.78
CA THR A 124 11.16 -10.20 3.91
C THR A 124 10.59 -11.34 4.76
N HIS A 125 10.20 -11.04 6.00
CA HIS A 125 9.58 -12.00 6.93
C HIS A 125 8.38 -12.76 6.33
N SER A 126 7.66 -12.16 5.39
CA SER A 126 6.48 -12.77 4.76
C SER A 126 6.81 -13.70 3.59
N PHE A 127 8.08 -13.78 3.15
CA PHE A 127 8.48 -14.67 2.07
C PHE A 127 8.26 -16.14 2.42
N GLY A 128 7.79 -16.91 1.46
CA GLY A 128 7.49 -18.34 1.61
C GLY A 128 6.18 -18.63 2.36
N ARG A 129 5.31 -17.65 2.56
CA ARG A 129 3.94 -17.89 3.03
C ARG A 129 3.07 -18.39 1.89
N THR A 130 2.26 -19.42 2.14
CA THR A 130 1.36 -20.02 1.15
C THR A 130 0.21 -19.10 0.74
N ASP A 131 -0.27 -18.28 1.70
CA ASP A 131 -1.33 -17.29 1.48
C ASP A 131 -0.82 -16.01 0.77
N ARG A 132 0.48 -15.90 0.53
CA ARG A 132 1.13 -14.75 -0.12
C ARG A 132 2.18 -15.23 -1.11
N PRO A 133 1.78 -15.74 -2.27
CA PRO A 133 2.69 -16.29 -3.26
C PRO A 133 3.65 -15.23 -3.84
N GLY A 134 4.72 -15.73 -4.46
CA GLY A 134 5.75 -14.91 -5.09
C GLY A 134 6.88 -14.50 -4.14
N ILE A 135 7.92 -13.96 -4.74
CA ILE A 135 9.13 -13.54 -4.03
C ILE A 135 8.88 -12.18 -3.38
N ARG A 136 9.27 -12.05 -2.12
CA ARG A 136 9.14 -10.84 -1.33
C ARG A 136 10.49 -10.40 -0.83
N VAL A 137 10.95 -9.27 -1.34
CA VAL A 137 12.29 -8.75 -1.01
C VAL A 137 12.23 -7.27 -0.68
N ARG A 138 13.27 -6.82 0.02
CA ARG A 138 13.57 -5.41 0.21
C ARG A 138 14.92 -5.11 -0.42
N LEU A 139 14.97 -4.01 -1.16
CA LEU A 139 16.16 -3.46 -1.77
C LEU A 139 16.50 -2.15 -1.07
N ILE A 140 17.75 -1.98 -0.70
CA ILE A 140 18.29 -0.74 -0.15
C ILE A 140 19.44 -0.30 -1.04
N LEU A 141 19.40 0.94 -1.50
CA LEU A 141 20.39 1.52 -2.40
C LEU A 141 20.97 2.80 -1.79
N PRO A 142 22.28 2.86 -1.54
CA PRO A 142 22.93 4.11 -1.22
C PRO A 142 22.96 5.01 -2.45
N VAL A 143 22.73 6.30 -2.24
CA VAL A 143 22.65 7.30 -3.30
C VAL A 143 23.62 8.46 -3.04
N ASP A 144 24.06 9.13 -4.10
CA ASP A 144 25.03 10.24 -4.05
C ASP A 144 24.42 11.59 -3.58
N LEU A 145 23.14 11.61 -3.23
CA LEU A 145 22.44 12.80 -2.75
C LEU A 145 21.90 12.60 -1.32
N ARG A 146 21.89 13.67 -0.54
CA ARG A 146 21.06 13.77 0.67
C ARG A 146 19.64 14.11 0.29
N LEU A 147 18.68 13.35 0.79
CA LEU A 147 17.27 13.41 0.41
C LEU A 147 16.43 13.75 1.63
N ASP A 148 15.87 14.94 1.66
CA ASP A 148 14.78 15.26 2.58
C ASP A 148 13.50 14.45 2.23
N ALA A 149 12.45 14.59 2.99
CA ALA A 149 11.22 13.81 2.81
C ALA A 149 10.56 14.01 1.42
N ASN A 150 10.70 15.19 0.81
CA ASN A 150 10.13 15.47 -0.51
C ASN A 150 11.02 14.94 -1.64
N ALA A 151 12.34 15.17 -1.54
CA ALA A 151 13.32 14.64 -2.47
C ALA A 151 13.32 13.10 -2.46
N TYR A 152 13.25 12.49 -1.26
CA TYR A 152 13.11 11.03 -1.11
C TYR A 152 11.89 10.49 -1.84
N ARG A 153 10.72 11.11 -1.65
CA ARG A 153 9.48 10.70 -2.33
C ARG A 153 9.62 10.79 -3.84
N THR A 154 10.15 11.92 -4.33
CA THR A 154 10.34 12.17 -5.76
C THR A 154 11.32 11.15 -6.36
N ALA A 155 12.46 10.92 -5.70
CA ALA A 155 13.43 9.95 -6.15
C ALA A 155 12.88 8.51 -6.14
N HIS A 156 12.18 8.11 -5.07
CA HIS A 156 11.55 6.80 -4.98
C HIS A 156 10.51 6.58 -6.10
N GLU A 157 9.63 7.55 -6.36
CA GLU A 157 8.64 7.47 -7.42
C GLU A 157 9.30 7.40 -8.81
N ALA A 158 10.34 8.21 -9.06
CA ALA A 158 11.08 8.21 -10.31
C ALA A 158 11.77 6.87 -10.58
N MET A 159 12.52 6.37 -9.60
CA MET A 159 13.21 5.10 -9.71
C MET A 159 12.24 3.93 -9.83
N ASN A 160 11.13 3.95 -9.08
CA ASN A 160 10.10 2.91 -9.19
C ASN A 160 9.49 2.88 -10.60
N ALA A 161 9.18 4.02 -11.18
CA ALA A 161 8.61 4.09 -12.53
C ALA A 161 9.61 3.63 -13.61
N VAL A 162 10.84 4.13 -13.57
CA VAL A 162 11.82 3.94 -14.64
C VAL A 162 12.59 2.63 -14.52
N LEU A 163 13.07 2.29 -13.30
CA LEU A 163 13.91 1.09 -13.09
C LEU A 163 13.08 -0.15 -12.78
N PHE A 164 11.94 0.01 -12.12
CA PHE A 164 11.19 -1.13 -11.60
C PHE A 164 9.81 -1.28 -12.24
N SER A 165 9.47 -0.47 -13.24
CA SER A 165 8.16 -0.52 -13.94
C SER A 165 6.96 -0.48 -12.99
N GLY A 166 7.08 0.25 -11.88
CA GLY A 166 6.04 0.39 -10.87
C GLY A 166 5.88 -0.80 -9.92
N LEU A 167 6.77 -1.78 -9.92
CA LEU A 167 6.67 -3.01 -9.12
C LEU A 167 6.90 -2.81 -7.63
N ALA A 168 7.60 -1.74 -7.21
CA ALA A 168 7.83 -1.48 -5.80
C ALA A 168 6.56 -0.96 -5.10
N ASP A 169 6.39 -1.35 -3.84
CA ASP A 169 5.27 -0.88 -3.01
C ASP A 169 5.33 0.64 -2.84
N ARG A 170 4.19 1.29 -3.11
CA ARG A 170 4.05 2.74 -3.02
C ARG A 170 4.19 3.28 -1.59
N THR A 171 3.99 2.46 -0.56
CA THR A 171 4.15 2.89 0.84
C THR A 171 5.61 3.21 1.18
N GLY A 172 6.58 2.59 0.50
CA GLY A 172 8.02 2.82 0.65
C GLY A 172 8.50 4.24 0.31
N LYS A 173 7.68 5.04 -0.39
CA LYS A 173 8.01 6.43 -0.74
C LYS A 173 7.99 7.43 0.43
N SER A 174 7.61 7.02 1.61
CA SER A 174 7.58 7.85 2.81
C SER A 174 8.84 7.62 3.65
N LEU A 175 9.63 8.67 3.85
CA LEU A 175 10.86 8.62 4.64
C LEU A 175 10.64 8.11 6.07
N CYS A 176 9.46 8.39 6.66
CA CYS A 176 9.11 7.91 8.01
C CYS A 176 8.47 6.51 8.03
N GLN A 177 8.41 5.81 6.88
CA GLN A 177 7.90 4.45 6.82
C GLN A 177 8.88 3.49 7.49
N GLN A 178 8.41 2.80 8.52
CA GLN A 178 9.22 1.76 9.19
C GLN A 178 9.42 0.55 8.26
N GLN A 179 10.66 0.11 8.21
CA GLN A 179 11.11 -1.04 7.46
C GLN A 179 11.63 -2.10 8.42
N ALA A 180 11.14 -3.35 8.34
CA ALA A 180 11.69 -4.41 9.17
C ALA A 180 13.13 -4.73 8.74
N ILE A 181 14.03 -4.96 9.69
CA ILE A 181 15.35 -5.52 9.41
C ILE A 181 15.24 -6.92 8.80
N PHE A 182 16.36 -7.48 8.34
CA PHE A 182 16.39 -8.85 7.81
C PHE A 182 15.98 -9.85 8.89
N GLY A 183 14.75 -10.30 8.82
CA GLY A 183 14.17 -11.24 9.76
C GLY A 183 13.22 -12.22 9.09
N VAL A 184 13.12 -13.41 9.64
CA VAL A 184 12.35 -14.52 9.07
C VAL A 184 11.62 -15.30 10.15
N HIS A 185 10.49 -15.91 9.78
CA HIS A 185 9.81 -16.85 10.65
C HIS A 185 10.67 -18.12 10.84
N PRO A 186 10.87 -18.66 12.06
CA PRO A 186 11.75 -19.82 12.30
C PRO A 186 11.48 -21.00 11.37
N LYS A 187 10.22 -21.33 11.12
CA LYS A 187 9.84 -22.43 10.20
C LYS A 187 10.23 -22.18 8.74
N ARG A 188 10.62 -20.98 8.36
CA ARG A 188 11.01 -20.60 7.00
C ARG A 188 12.45 -20.05 6.92
N ALA A 189 13.25 -20.30 7.95
CA ALA A 189 14.63 -19.83 8.01
C ALA A 189 15.47 -20.28 6.81
N HIS A 190 15.24 -21.49 6.29
CA HIS A 190 15.90 -22.05 5.12
C HIS A 190 15.60 -21.30 3.81
N LEU A 191 14.54 -20.50 3.74
CA LEU A 191 14.18 -19.66 2.59
C LEU A 191 14.83 -18.28 2.65
N ALA A 192 15.39 -17.89 3.79
CA ALA A 192 15.98 -16.57 3.95
C ALA A 192 17.21 -16.39 3.05
N LYS A 193 17.22 -15.29 2.29
CA LYS A 193 18.33 -14.94 1.40
C LYS A 193 18.68 -13.48 1.57
N CYS A 194 19.97 -13.19 1.53
CA CYS A 194 20.51 -11.85 1.61
C CYS A 194 21.68 -11.72 0.63
N TRP A 195 21.65 -10.68 -0.20
CA TRP A 195 22.69 -10.33 -1.15
C TRP A 195 23.22 -8.95 -0.79
N ARG A 196 24.51 -8.88 -0.47
CA ARG A 196 25.23 -7.67 -0.13
C ARG A 196 26.19 -7.34 -1.24
N HIS A 197 26.14 -6.12 -1.69
CA HIS A 197 27.03 -5.62 -2.71
C HIS A 197 27.76 -4.38 -2.19
N GLU A 198 29.04 -4.47 -2.12
CA GLU A 198 29.95 -3.34 -1.95
C GLU A 198 30.30 -2.79 -3.32
N GLY A 199 30.39 -1.48 -3.44
CA GLY A 199 30.69 -0.86 -4.73
C GLY A 199 30.42 0.63 -4.72
N THR A 200 30.17 1.19 -5.89
CA THR A 200 29.86 2.62 -6.03
C THR A 200 28.41 2.93 -5.64
N VAL A 201 28.18 4.05 -4.99
CA VAL A 201 26.83 4.55 -4.70
C VAL A 201 26.04 4.79 -6.00
N PHE A 202 24.73 4.70 -5.95
CA PHE A 202 23.90 4.97 -7.11
C PHE A 202 23.93 6.46 -7.44
N GLY A 203 24.28 6.80 -8.67
CA GLY A 203 24.33 8.18 -9.19
C GLY A 203 22.93 8.75 -9.41
N LEU A 204 22.26 9.11 -8.32
CA LEU A 204 20.87 9.57 -8.34
C LEU A 204 20.76 10.94 -9.01
N LEU A 205 21.73 11.83 -8.81
CA LEU A 205 21.73 13.15 -9.46
C LEU A 205 21.68 13.02 -10.98
N GLY A 206 22.57 12.21 -11.54
CA GLY A 206 22.60 11.93 -12.99
C GLY A 206 21.33 11.24 -13.48
N PHE A 207 20.81 10.30 -12.70
CA PHE A 207 19.55 9.61 -13.00
C PHE A 207 18.36 10.59 -13.05
N LEU A 208 18.23 11.46 -12.06
CA LEU A 208 17.15 12.45 -12.02
C LEU A 208 17.29 13.51 -13.11
N ALA A 209 18.51 13.92 -13.45
CA ALA A 209 18.75 14.83 -14.59
C ALA A 209 18.29 14.22 -15.92
N GLN A 210 18.53 12.92 -16.10
CA GLN A 210 18.13 12.20 -17.32
C GLN A 210 16.63 11.87 -17.36
N HIS A 211 16.01 11.56 -16.24
CA HIS A 211 14.65 11.01 -16.17
C HIS A 211 13.66 11.89 -15.40
N GLY A 212 14.13 12.91 -14.67
CA GLY A 212 13.30 13.77 -13.83
C GLY A 212 12.20 14.52 -14.58
N GLY A 213 12.46 14.95 -15.80
CA GLY A 213 11.47 15.57 -16.69
C GLY A 213 10.32 14.62 -17.06
N ALA A 214 10.62 13.35 -17.29
CA ALA A 214 9.60 12.33 -17.57
C ALA A 214 8.69 12.06 -16.37
N VAL A 215 9.24 12.15 -15.15
CA VAL A 215 8.47 11.94 -13.89
C VAL A 215 7.56 13.12 -13.58
N VAL A 216 8.02 14.34 -13.82
CA VAL A 216 7.19 15.55 -13.71
C VAL A 216 6.06 15.49 -14.74
N GLN A 217 6.35 15.13 -16.00
CA GLN A 217 5.32 14.94 -17.03
C GLN A 217 4.34 13.82 -16.69
N THR A 218 4.80 12.68 -16.16
CA THR A 218 3.92 11.59 -15.70
C THR A 218 3.06 12.02 -14.51
N ARG A 219 3.57 12.87 -13.62
CA ARG A 219 2.81 13.44 -12.51
C ARG A 219 1.79 14.47 -12.99
N GLU A 220 2.18 15.33 -13.93
CA GLU A 220 1.29 16.32 -14.54
C GLU A 220 0.26 15.63 -15.43
N HIS A 221 0.64 14.62 -16.21
CA HIS A 221 -0.31 13.78 -16.96
C HIS A 221 -1.24 13.00 -16.04
N SER A 222 -0.74 12.41 -14.96
CA SER A 222 -1.60 11.74 -13.96
C SER A 222 -2.53 12.72 -13.26
N LYS A 223 -2.08 13.93 -12.92
CA LYS A 223 -2.92 14.98 -12.36
C LYS A 223 -3.87 15.56 -13.40
N ALA A 224 -3.38 15.84 -14.62
CA ALA A 224 -4.19 16.32 -15.72
C ALA A 224 -5.18 15.23 -16.20
N GLN A 225 -4.79 13.97 -16.20
CA GLN A 225 -5.67 12.85 -16.52
C GLN A 225 -6.68 12.58 -15.39
N GLN A 226 -6.31 12.76 -14.13
CA GLN A 226 -7.27 12.77 -13.00
C GLN A 226 -8.18 13.99 -13.06
N GLN A 227 -7.69 15.16 -13.42
CA GLN A 227 -8.50 16.37 -13.61
C GLN A 227 -9.29 16.32 -14.91
N ALA A 228 -8.74 15.81 -16.01
CA ALA A 228 -9.46 15.65 -17.27
C ALA A 228 -10.51 14.53 -17.21
N THR A 229 -10.28 13.43 -16.48
CA THR A 229 -11.29 12.41 -16.20
C THR A 229 -12.39 12.91 -15.29
N THR A 230 -12.11 13.86 -14.39
CA THR A 230 -13.15 14.47 -13.55
C THR A 230 -13.93 15.59 -14.28
N SER A 231 -13.30 16.31 -15.21
CA SER A 231 -13.97 17.42 -15.91
C SER A 231 -14.81 17.01 -17.12
N GLY A 232 -14.71 15.75 -17.58
CA GLY A 232 -15.48 15.25 -18.72
C GLY A 232 -16.58 14.24 -18.37
N ILE A 233 -16.60 13.70 -17.14
CA ILE A 233 -17.61 12.73 -16.72
C ILE A 233 -18.84 13.49 -16.22
N THR A 234 -19.96 13.27 -16.90
CA THR A 234 -21.25 13.76 -16.46
C THR A 234 -21.99 12.69 -15.66
N VAL A 235 -23.02 13.08 -14.89
CA VAL A 235 -23.89 12.13 -14.17
C VAL A 235 -24.47 11.06 -15.10
N ASN A 236 -24.68 11.41 -16.36
CA ASN A 236 -25.21 10.49 -17.39
C ASN A 236 -24.22 9.40 -17.83
N ASP A 237 -22.92 9.59 -17.56
CA ASP A 237 -21.88 8.61 -17.89
C ASP A 237 -21.70 7.58 -16.76
N LEU A 238 -22.29 7.84 -15.61
CA LEU A 238 -22.25 6.95 -14.46
C LEU A 238 -23.49 6.05 -14.40
N PRO A 239 -23.38 4.85 -13.80
CA PRO A 239 -24.56 4.06 -13.46
C PRO A 239 -25.52 4.87 -12.58
N SER A 240 -26.82 4.73 -12.78
CA SER A 240 -27.80 5.43 -11.95
C SER A 240 -27.62 5.11 -10.46
N LEU A 241 -27.95 6.08 -9.59
CA LEU A 241 -27.90 5.87 -8.15
C LEU A 241 -28.70 4.63 -7.72
N ALA A 242 -29.91 4.44 -8.29
CA ALA A 242 -30.75 3.28 -8.03
C ALA A 242 -30.04 1.95 -8.34
N ARG A 243 -29.20 1.92 -9.35
CA ARG A 243 -28.42 0.73 -9.72
C ARG A 243 -27.27 0.45 -8.73
N ILE A 244 -26.64 1.51 -8.21
CA ILE A 244 -25.64 1.38 -7.16
C ILE A 244 -26.32 0.89 -5.87
N GLU A 245 -27.48 1.43 -5.51
CA GLU A 245 -28.29 0.99 -4.37
C GLU A 245 -28.67 -0.49 -4.45
N GLN A 246 -29.09 -0.96 -5.63
CA GLN A 246 -29.41 -2.39 -5.87
C GLN A 246 -28.17 -3.30 -5.72
N ALA A 247 -26.98 -2.78 -5.96
CA ALA A 247 -25.74 -3.55 -5.81
C ALA A 247 -25.30 -3.70 -4.33
N VAL A 248 -25.67 -2.75 -3.45
CA VAL A 248 -25.18 -2.71 -2.06
C VAL A 248 -25.43 -3.99 -1.28
N PRO A 249 -26.61 -4.64 -1.29
CA PRO A 249 -26.85 -5.90 -0.59
C PRO A 249 -25.96 -7.06 -1.10
N HIS A 250 -25.39 -6.92 -2.28
CA HIS A 250 -24.54 -7.91 -2.93
C HIS A 250 -23.05 -7.58 -2.85
N LEU A 251 -22.70 -6.45 -2.24
CA LEU A 251 -21.30 -6.11 -2.00
C LEU A 251 -20.73 -7.00 -0.90
N TYR A 252 -19.51 -7.46 -1.13
CA TYR A 252 -18.78 -8.28 -0.18
C TYR A 252 -17.30 -7.93 -0.21
N ALA A 253 -16.73 -7.66 0.94
CA ALA A 253 -15.32 -7.44 1.11
C ALA A 253 -14.66 -8.70 1.69
N GLY A 254 -13.98 -9.48 0.86
CA GLY A 254 -13.22 -10.66 1.31
C GLY A 254 -11.97 -10.33 2.13
N SER A 255 -11.55 -9.07 2.11
CA SER A 255 -10.38 -8.58 2.81
C SER A 255 -10.58 -7.15 3.31
N TYR A 256 -9.74 -6.72 4.27
CA TYR A 256 -9.71 -5.31 4.70
C TYR A 256 -9.41 -4.35 3.54
N ARG A 257 -8.61 -4.77 2.59
CA ARG A 257 -8.31 -3.97 1.40
C ARG A 257 -9.57 -3.73 0.57
N ASP A 258 -10.34 -4.78 0.31
CA ASP A 258 -11.58 -4.69 -0.47
C ASP A 258 -12.60 -3.82 0.25
N TRP A 259 -12.72 -3.97 1.57
CA TRP A 259 -13.57 -3.15 2.41
C TRP A 259 -13.18 -1.66 2.34
N SER A 260 -11.91 -1.34 2.50
CA SER A 260 -11.41 0.03 2.41
C SER A 260 -11.60 0.63 1.01
N VAL A 261 -11.35 -0.16 -0.04
CA VAL A 261 -11.54 0.27 -1.44
C VAL A 261 -13.02 0.51 -1.74
N GLY A 262 -13.93 -0.32 -1.23
CA GLY A 262 -15.37 -0.13 -1.37
C GLY A 262 -15.87 1.17 -0.72
N LEU A 263 -15.43 1.46 0.52
CA LEU A 263 -15.76 2.72 1.21
C LEU A 263 -15.26 3.95 0.43
N GLN A 264 -14.04 3.88 -0.10
CA GLN A 264 -13.46 4.95 -0.92
C GLN A 264 -14.22 5.14 -2.25
N ALA A 265 -14.75 4.05 -2.82
CA ALA A 265 -15.56 4.14 -4.02
C ALA A 265 -16.88 4.89 -3.76
N PHE A 266 -17.59 4.63 -2.66
CA PHE A 266 -18.76 5.43 -2.27
C PHE A 266 -18.39 6.91 -2.07
N LYS A 267 -17.25 7.19 -1.45
CA LYS A 267 -16.78 8.56 -1.27
C LYS A 267 -16.50 9.27 -2.60
N ALA A 268 -15.89 8.60 -3.55
CA ALA A 268 -15.59 9.18 -4.87
C ALA A 268 -16.86 9.56 -5.64
N LEU A 269 -17.96 8.82 -5.45
CA LEU A 269 -19.26 9.10 -6.07
C LEU A 269 -20.00 10.27 -5.42
N SER A 270 -19.59 10.76 -4.25
CA SER A 270 -20.30 11.81 -3.50
C SER A 270 -20.28 13.19 -4.16
N SER A 271 -19.45 13.38 -5.19
CA SER A 271 -19.48 14.59 -6.03
C SER A 271 -20.58 14.58 -7.11
N TYR A 272 -21.21 13.43 -7.36
CA TYR A 272 -22.19 13.21 -8.43
C TYR A 272 -23.55 12.79 -7.93
N PHE A 273 -23.62 12.23 -6.73
CA PHE A 273 -24.86 11.75 -6.12
C PHE A 273 -25.03 12.29 -4.70
N PRO A 274 -26.26 12.32 -4.14
CA PRO A 274 -26.51 12.81 -2.79
C PRO A 274 -25.62 12.13 -1.74
N LYS A 275 -24.81 12.94 -1.04
CA LYS A 275 -23.79 12.46 -0.09
C LYS A 275 -24.39 11.60 1.02
N ASP A 276 -25.57 11.98 1.55
CA ASP A 276 -26.21 11.25 2.64
C ASP A 276 -26.65 9.85 2.22
N ARG A 277 -27.13 9.70 0.97
CA ARG A 277 -27.52 8.39 0.42
C ARG A 277 -26.27 7.49 0.26
N LEU A 278 -25.19 8.02 -0.29
CA LEU A 278 -23.95 7.27 -0.43
C LEU A 278 -23.32 6.92 0.92
N ARG A 279 -23.45 7.80 1.91
CA ARG A 279 -23.01 7.54 3.27
C ARG A 279 -23.80 6.38 3.90
N GLN A 280 -25.10 6.34 3.74
CA GLN A 280 -25.94 5.23 4.21
C GLN A 280 -25.53 3.91 3.53
N MET A 281 -25.32 3.92 2.22
CA MET A 281 -24.83 2.73 1.48
C MET A 281 -23.45 2.29 1.94
N ALA A 282 -22.55 3.21 2.23
CA ALA A 282 -21.21 2.90 2.76
C ALA A 282 -21.28 2.23 4.14
N ILE A 283 -22.18 2.72 5.02
CA ILE A 283 -22.43 2.11 6.34
C ILE A 283 -23.01 0.70 6.16
N GLN A 284 -24.06 0.55 5.34
CA GLN A 284 -24.66 -0.75 5.06
C GLN A 284 -23.64 -1.75 4.49
N PHE A 285 -22.78 -1.34 3.56
CA PHE A 285 -21.70 -2.17 3.05
C PHE A 285 -20.70 -2.55 4.15
N GLY A 286 -20.33 -1.60 5.00
CA GLY A 286 -19.42 -1.83 6.11
C GLY A 286 -19.93 -2.85 7.12
N GLU A 287 -21.24 -2.83 7.39
CA GLU A 287 -21.91 -3.74 8.32
C GLU A 287 -22.12 -5.16 7.75
N THR A 288 -22.35 -5.28 6.45
CA THR A 288 -22.59 -6.58 5.79
C THR A 288 -21.32 -7.33 5.41
N SER A 289 -20.17 -6.67 5.45
CA SER A 289 -18.88 -7.34 5.21
C SER A 289 -18.57 -8.25 6.39
N PRO A 290 -18.29 -9.57 6.18
CA PRO A 290 -17.95 -10.45 7.29
C PRO A 290 -16.70 -9.91 7.95
N SER A 291 -16.92 -9.38 9.13
CA SER A 291 -15.83 -9.05 10.01
C SER A 291 -15.21 -10.35 10.48
N ASP A 292 -13.91 -10.52 10.32
CA ASP A 292 -13.16 -11.24 11.34
C ASP A 292 -13.74 -10.79 12.69
N SER A 293 -14.13 -11.72 13.54
CA SER A 293 -14.74 -11.44 14.85
C SER A 293 -13.94 -10.40 15.67
N THR A 294 -12.64 -10.32 15.44
CA THR A 294 -11.70 -9.31 15.95
C THR A 294 -11.97 -7.89 15.44
N ARG A 295 -12.55 -7.72 14.24
CA ARG A 295 -12.82 -6.40 13.66
C ARG A 295 -14.18 -5.83 14.03
N ALA A 296 -15.18 -6.65 14.18
CA ALA A 296 -16.48 -6.21 14.69
C ALA A 296 -16.32 -5.67 16.12
N GLN A 297 -15.47 -6.31 16.93
CA GLN A 297 -15.09 -5.81 18.26
C GLN A 297 -14.26 -4.52 18.18
N ALA A 298 -13.33 -4.40 17.23
CA ALA A 298 -12.55 -3.19 17.03
C ALA A 298 -13.41 -2.03 16.50
N ALA A 299 -14.37 -2.28 15.62
CA ALA A 299 -15.28 -1.26 15.10
C ALA A 299 -16.22 -0.72 16.19
N ALA A 300 -16.60 -1.54 17.17
CA ALA A 300 -17.40 -1.10 18.32
C ALA A 300 -16.66 -0.16 19.27
N THR A 301 -15.33 -0.15 19.24
CA THR A 301 -14.49 0.59 20.20
C THR A 301 -13.55 1.62 19.57
N ASP A 302 -13.29 1.54 18.27
CA ASP A 302 -12.35 2.42 17.55
C ASP A 302 -13.01 3.08 16.33
N PRO A 303 -13.27 4.42 16.39
CA PRO A 303 -13.90 5.16 15.30
C PRO A 303 -13.18 5.03 13.95
N ARG A 304 -11.90 4.62 13.94
CA ARG A 304 -11.13 4.40 12.71
C ARG A 304 -11.66 3.24 11.86
N TYR A 305 -12.48 2.38 12.43
CA TYR A 305 -13.14 1.26 11.75
C TYR A 305 -14.65 1.48 11.52
N ASP A 306 -15.18 2.63 11.98
CA ASP A 306 -16.55 3.02 11.66
C ASP A 306 -16.65 3.41 10.16
N PRO A 307 -17.47 2.70 9.36
CA PRO A 307 -17.66 3.00 7.95
C PRO A 307 -18.11 4.44 7.68
N GLY A 308 -18.98 4.99 8.53
CA GLY A 308 -19.45 6.37 8.44
C GLY A 308 -18.34 7.38 8.68
N HIS A 309 -17.54 7.18 9.72
CA HIS A 309 -16.39 8.01 10.02
C HIS A 309 -15.34 7.96 8.88
N ILE A 310 -15.05 6.79 8.33
CA ILE A 310 -14.13 6.64 7.20
C ILE A 310 -14.67 7.37 5.97
N PHE A 311 -15.96 7.21 5.65
CA PHE A 311 -16.60 7.93 4.56
C PHE A 311 -16.47 9.45 4.74
N ASP A 312 -16.73 9.97 5.93
CA ASP A 312 -16.68 11.41 6.20
C ASP A 312 -15.25 11.97 6.19
N SER A 313 -14.28 11.26 6.76
CA SER A 313 -12.90 11.72 6.98
C SER A 313 -11.95 11.48 5.80
N SER A 314 -12.30 10.58 4.85
CA SER A 314 -11.42 10.24 3.73
C SER A 314 -11.56 11.22 2.56
N SER A 315 -10.46 11.39 1.81
CA SER A 315 -10.48 12.03 0.50
C SER A 315 -10.67 10.98 -0.58
N PRO A 316 -11.43 11.25 -1.66
CA PRO A 316 -11.57 10.31 -2.76
C PRO A 316 -10.21 10.02 -3.40
N ILE A 317 -9.90 8.75 -3.60
CA ILE A 317 -8.60 8.29 -4.15
C ILE A 317 -8.71 7.74 -5.57
N MET A 318 -9.91 7.69 -6.12
CA MET A 318 -10.18 7.16 -7.45
C MET A 318 -11.19 8.05 -8.19
N PRO A 319 -11.18 8.05 -9.54
CA PRO A 319 -12.19 8.75 -10.32
C PRO A 319 -13.57 8.04 -10.23
N PRO A 320 -14.68 8.76 -10.42
CA PRO A 320 -16.05 8.25 -10.18
C PRO A 320 -16.46 7.07 -11.05
N ASP A 321 -16.02 7.01 -12.31
CA ASP A 321 -16.24 5.88 -13.22
C ASP A 321 -15.55 4.61 -12.73
N ALA A 322 -14.29 4.72 -12.29
CA ALA A 322 -13.57 3.63 -11.65
C ALA A 322 -14.25 3.21 -10.34
N ALA A 323 -14.76 4.16 -9.55
CA ALA A 323 -15.47 3.88 -8.31
C ALA A 323 -16.75 3.08 -8.54
N ALA A 324 -17.56 3.48 -9.53
CA ALA A 324 -18.74 2.74 -9.93
C ALA A 324 -18.39 1.33 -10.43
N GLY A 325 -17.30 1.20 -11.22
CA GLY A 325 -16.76 -0.07 -11.69
C GLY A 325 -16.33 -1.00 -10.55
N VAL A 326 -15.70 -0.44 -9.51
CA VAL A 326 -15.29 -1.20 -8.30
C VAL A 326 -16.50 -1.79 -7.60
N LEU A 327 -17.54 -0.98 -7.29
CA LEU A 327 -18.72 -1.44 -6.57
C LEU A 327 -19.48 -2.51 -7.36
N LEU A 328 -19.71 -2.29 -8.64
CA LEU A 328 -20.40 -3.25 -9.49
C LEU A 328 -19.56 -4.53 -9.71
N GLY A 329 -18.22 -4.40 -9.78
CA GLY A 329 -17.29 -5.52 -9.86
C GLY A 329 -17.33 -6.41 -8.62
N MET A 330 -17.34 -5.82 -7.43
CA MET A 330 -17.45 -6.55 -6.16
C MET A 330 -18.78 -7.31 -6.05
N ALA A 331 -19.88 -6.67 -6.41
CA ALA A 331 -21.21 -7.32 -6.43
C ALA A 331 -21.24 -8.52 -7.41
N LYS A 332 -20.62 -8.37 -8.59
CA LYS A 332 -20.48 -9.46 -9.57
C LYS A 332 -19.66 -10.63 -9.05
N GLN A 333 -18.51 -10.37 -8.43
CA GLN A 333 -17.65 -11.43 -7.88
C GLN A 333 -18.39 -12.26 -6.84
N ARG A 334 -19.17 -11.63 -5.96
CA ARG A 334 -20.01 -12.35 -5.00
C ARG A 334 -21.08 -13.19 -5.67
N ALA A 335 -21.77 -12.66 -6.67
CA ALA A 335 -22.78 -13.40 -7.41
C ALA A 335 -22.19 -14.67 -8.06
N VAL A 336 -20.99 -14.57 -8.65
CA VAL A 336 -20.28 -15.73 -9.21
C VAL A 336 -19.91 -16.74 -8.12
N ALA A 337 -19.36 -16.30 -6.99
CA ALA A 337 -18.96 -17.17 -5.88
C ALA A 337 -20.19 -17.90 -5.28
N VAL A 338 -21.33 -17.24 -5.14
CA VAL A 338 -22.60 -17.84 -4.68
C VAL A 338 -23.09 -18.90 -5.67
N VAL A 339 -23.01 -18.62 -6.98
CA VAL A 339 -23.40 -19.59 -8.03
C VAL A 339 -22.49 -20.82 -8.02
N GLU A 340 -21.19 -20.64 -7.86
CA GLU A 340 -20.23 -21.74 -7.79
C GLU A 340 -20.41 -22.58 -6.53
N ALA A 341 -20.61 -21.95 -5.38
CA ALA A 341 -20.91 -22.63 -4.12
C ALA A 341 -22.23 -23.44 -4.20
N SER A 342 -23.27 -22.87 -4.86
CA SER A 342 -24.54 -23.58 -5.05
C SER A 342 -24.47 -24.75 -6.03
N ARG A 343 -23.55 -24.73 -6.99
CA ARG A 343 -23.29 -25.86 -7.90
C ARG A 343 -22.60 -27.04 -7.19
N GLY A 344 -21.74 -26.73 -6.19
CA GLY A 344 -21.05 -27.74 -5.38
C GLY A 344 -21.93 -28.36 -4.30
N CYS A 345 -23.04 -27.72 -3.93
CA CYS A 345 -23.92 -28.18 -2.86
C CYS A 345 -25.17 -28.89 -3.45
N ARG A 346 -25.22 -30.22 -3.35
CA ARG A 346 -26.39 -31.02 -3.79
C ARG A 346 -27.68 -30.72 -3.01
N THR A 347 -27.60 -29.99 -1.90
CA THR A 347 -28.71 -29.71 -0.98
C THR A 347 -29.22 -28.25 -1.05
N ALA A 348 -28.73 -27.44 -1.99
CA ALA A 348 -29.24 -26.05 -2.14
C ALA A 348 -30.70 -26.06 -2.62
N THR A 349 -31.56 -25.31 -1.94
CA THR A 349 -32.95 -25.16 -2.31
C THR A 349 -33.09 -24.53 -3.70
N THR A 350 -34.13 -24.93 -4.44
CA THR A 350 -34.40 -24.45 -5.81
C THR A 350 -34.51 -22.92 -5.87
N GLU A 351 -34.99 -22.26 -4.80
CA GLU A 351 -35.10 -20.81 -4.69
C GLU A 351 -33.74 -20.11 -4.61
N ALA A 352 -32.80 -20.62 -3.81
CA ALA A 352 -31.44 -20.04 -3.71
C ALA A 352 -30.71 -20.18 -5.06
N ARG A 353 -30.95 -21.27 -5.79
CA ARG A 353 -30.40 -21.51 -7.13
C ARG A 353 -31.02 -20.58 -8.18
N GLY A 354 -32.32 -20.33 -8.11
CA GLY A 354 -33.04 -19.41 -8.98
C GLY A 354 -32.59 -17.96 -8.79
N ALA A 355 -32.47 -17.49 -7.54
CA ALA A 355 -32.01 -16.15 -7.21
C ALA A 355 -30.57 -15.92 -7.66
N ALA A 356 -29.68 -16.90 -7.46
CA ALA A 356 -28.28 -16.82 -7.88
C ALA A 356 -28.13 -16.77 -9.41
N LEU A 357 -28.91 -17.55 -10.15
CA LEU A 357 -28.94 -17.56 -11.62
C LEU A 357 -29.52 -16.26 -12.18
N TYR A 358 -30.57 -15.73 -11.57
CA TYR A 358 -31.17 -14.44 -11.94
C TYR A 358 -30.16 -13.30 -11.78
N LEU A 359 -29.49 -13.23 -10.64
CA LEU A 359 -28.45 -12.22 -10.37
C LEU A 359 -27.30 -12.35 -11.36
N ALA A 360 -26.81 -13.55 -11.63
CA ALA A 360 -25.71 -13.77 -12.58
C ALA A 360 -26.12 -13.38 -14.02
N ALA A 361 -27.35 -13.66 -14.44
CA ALA A 361 -27.85 -13.31 -15.77
C ALA A 361 -28.04 -11.78 -15.90
N HIS A 362 -28.59 -11.14 -14.87
CA HIS A 362 -28.79 -9.70 -14.84
C HIS A 362 -27.46 -8.95 -14.85
N HIS A 363 -26.47 -9.37 -14.07
CA HIS A 363 -25.13 -8.78 -14.06
C HIS A 363 -24.35 -9.00 -15.35
N ARG A 364 -24.49 -10.16 -16.02
CA ARG A 364 -23.87 -10.42 -17.31
C ARG A 364 -24.43 -9.50 -18.40
N ARG A 365 -25.73 -9.30 -18.46
CA ARG A 365 -26.39 -8.38 -19.40
C ARG A 365 -25.89 -6.95 -19.16
N THR A 366 -25.86 -6.51 -17.93
CA THR A 366 -25.41 -5.20 -17.50
C THR A 366 -23.94 -4.93 -17.85
N TRP A 367 -23.06 -5.93 -17.67
CA TRP A 367 -21.64 -5.83 -18.06
C TRP A 367 -21.47 -5.71 -19.57
N ASN A 368 -22.22 -6.49 -20.34
CA ASN A 368 -22.17 -6.44 -21.81
C ASN A 368 -22.67 -5.09 -22.34
N GLU A 369 -23.67 -4.49 -21.70
CA GLU A 369 -24.16 -3.14 -22.02
C GLU A 369 -23.13 -2.05 -21.68
N LEU A 370 -22.39 -2.18 -20.58
CA LEU A 370 -21.32 -1.25 -20.18
C LEU A 370 -20.05 -1.39 -21.05
N THR A 371 -19.63 -2.61 -21.36
CA THR A 371 -18.43 -2.86 -22.18
C THR A 371 -18.70 -2.67 -23.68
N GLY A 372 -19.92 -2.94 -24.15
CA GLY A 372 -20.34 -2.69 -25.54
C GLY A 372 -20.37 -1.21 -25.91
N LYS A 373 -20.67 -0.33 -24.96
CA LYS A 373 -20.59 1.14 -25.15
C LYS A 373 -19.15 1.66 -25.21
N LEU A 374 -18.20 0.97 -24.60
CA LEU A 374 -16.77 1.34 -24.64
C LEU A 374 -16.02 0.77 -25.85
N GLY A 375 -16.61 -0.23 -26.55
CA GLY A 375 -16.02 -0.86 -27.75
C GLY A 375 -16.53 -0.34 -29.10
N GLY A 376 -17.45 0.61 -29.10
CA GLY A 376 -18.19 1.07 -30.30
C GLY A 376 -17.64 2.30 -31.01
N ASN A 377 -16.44 2.77 -30.68
CA ASN A 377 -15.74 3.82 -31.46
C ASN A 377 -14.30 3.36 -31.72
N ARG A 378 -14.14 2.59 -32.78
CA ARG A 378 -12.92 2.49 -33.57
C ARG A 378 -13.22 2.89 -35.01
#